data_79c4951b06c93f31412561761c97fe0b
#
_entry.id   79c4951b06c93f31412561761c97fe0b
#
_cell.length_a   1.000
_cell.length_b   1.000
_cell.length_c   1.000
_cell.angle_alpha   90.00
_cell.angle_beta   90.00
_cell.angle_gamma   90.00
#
_symmetry.space_group_name_H-M   'P 1'
#
loop_
_entity.id
_entity.type
_entity.pdbx_description
1 polymer ?
#
loop_
_entity_poly.entity_id
_entity_poly.type
_entity_poly.pdbx_seq_one_letter_code
_entity_poly.pdbx_strand_id
1 'polypeptide(L)'
;MAVSGLADGDGGMQHMLIDSLRFALERSECLDGFWSNLDAGDDGTLGIANSARPFMVAARFSHKPQSTLAVVAGEDAAVSFARSLSAYLGEEKVLRFPERADLPFDKKHADLATVARRMEAAHALQTGRQVVVVASARALLRTLPPANANASTPLSFVCGQELADMPGAQATGIQDFDGLIHALESRGFSNTGELDGPGTFCTRGGTVDVYPGNLSFPV
;
A
#
# COMPACT_ATOMS: atom_id res chain seq x y z
N MET A 1 16.20 -28.85 1.92
CA MET A 1 17.32 -28.37 1.11
C MET A 1 16.98 -26.94 0.72
N ALA A 2 17.52 -25.98 1.48
CA ALA A 2 17.20 -24.56 1.35
C ALA A 2 17.90 -23.99 0.13
N VAL A 3 17.17 -23.35 -0.76
CA VAL A 3 17.73 -22.47 -1.79
C VAL A 3 17.68 -21.06 -1.24
N SER A 4 18.69 -20.70 -0.44
CA SER A 4 19.01 -19.31 -0.13
C SER A 4 20.10 -18.88 -1.10
N GLY A 5 19.84 -17.84 -1.86
CA GLY A 5 20.86 -17.19 -2.66
C GLY A 5 20.34 -16.73 -4.00
N LEU A 6 19.86 -15.47 -4.05
CA LEU A 6 19.88 -14.54 -5.19
C LEU A 6 18.91 -13.36 -4.93
N ALA A 7 19.16 -12.58 -3.88
CA ALA A 7 18.41 -11.35 -3.61
C ALA A 7 19.28 -10.17 -3.08
N ASP A 8 20.60 -10.27 -3.03
CA ASP A 8 21.45 -9.25 -2.42
C ASP A 8 22.02 -8.18 -3.39
N GLY A 9 21.73 -8.27 -4.69
CA GLY A 9 22.28 -7.33 -5.67
C GLY A 9 21.55 -6.01 -5.82
N ASP A 10 20.25 -6.00 -5.61
CA ASP A 10 19.38 -4.82 -5.88
C ASP A 10 19.33 -3.83 -4.69
N GLY A 11 19.31 -4.35 -3.46
CA GLY A 11 19.32 -3.52 -2.25
C GLY A 11 20.59 -2.67 -2.10
N GLY A 12 21.75 -3.15 -2.52
CA GLY A 12 23.01 -2.40 -2.44
C GLY A 12 23.05 -1.20 -3.36
N MET A 13 22.52 -1.30 -4.57
CA MET A 13 22.48 -0.20 -5.54
C MET A 13 21.47 0.87 -5.16
N GLN A 14 20.31 0.48 -4.62
CA GLN A 14 19.30 1.41 -4.09
C GLN A 14 19.85 2.21 -2.89
N HIS A 15 20.51 1.57 -1.94
CA HIS A 15 21.15 2.25 -0.82
C HIS A 15 22.21 3.26 -1.28
N MET A 16 23.04 2.88 -2.24
CA MET A 16 24.08 3.77 -2.78
C MET A 16 23.51 4.99 -3.52
N LEU A 17 22.40 4.81 -4.25
CA LEU A 17 21.67 5.90 -4.88
C LEU A 17 21.07 6.85 -3.82
N ILE A 18 20.41 6.31 -2.80
CA ILE A 18 19.78 7.10 -1.72
C ILE A 18 20.85 7.89 -0.95
N ASP A 19 21.97 7.28 -0.61
CA ASP A 19 23.06 7.95 0.10
C ASP A 19 23.71 9.08 -0.74
N SER A 20 23.91 8.84 -2.03
CA SER A 20 24.39 9.87 -2.97
C SER A 20 23.41 11.05 -3.07
N LEU A 21 22.12 10.75 -3.02
CA LEU A 21 21.05 11.73 -3.07
C LEU A 21 20.93 12.52 -1.76
N ARG A 22 21.04 11.88 -0.61
CA ARG A 22 21.12 12.56 0.69
C ARG A 22 22.30 13.51 0.72
N PHE A 23 23.49 13.05 0.32
CA PHE A 23 24.69 13.86 0.26
C PHE A 23 24.53 15.10 -0.64
N ALA A 24 23.86 14.94 -1.80
CA ALA A 24 23.61 16.08 -2.70
C ALA A 24 22.62 17.09 -2.09
N LEU A 25 21.62 16.62 -1.34
CA LEU A 25 20.63 17.49 -0.69
C LEU A 25 21.17 18.19 0.55
N GLU A 26 21.95 17.51 1.38
CA GLU A 26 22.59 18.06 2.58
C GLU A 26 23.59 19.19 2.25
N ARG A 27 24.10 19.23 1.03
CA ARG A 27 24.99 20.30 0.54
C ARG A 27 24.25 21.44 -0.15
N SER A 28 22.94 21.35 -0.26
CA SER A 28 22.14 22.37 -0.94
C SER A 28 21.56 23.36 0.07
N GLU A 29 22.33 24.38 0.42
CA GLU A 29 21.92 25.44 1.34
C GLU A 29 20.56 26.07 0.98
N CYS A 30 20.18 26.05 -0.31
CA CYS A 30 18.87 26.56 -0.75
C CYS A 30 17.69 25.69 -0.31
N LEU A 31 17.90 24.45 0.13
CA LEU A 31 16.85 23.54 0.59
C LEU A 31 16.70 23.52 2.12
N ASP A 32 17.68 24.01 2.87
CA ASP A 32 17.68 23.96 4.34
C ASP A 32 16.48 24.72 4.93
N GLY A 33 16.20 25.91 4.41
CA GLY A 33 15.03 26.69 4.83
C GLY A 33 13.71 26.00 4.50
N PHE A 34 13.62 25.35 3.33
CA PHE A 34 12.43 24.60 2.92
C PHE A 34 12.19 23.38 3.84
N TRP A 35 13.25 22.61 4.14
CA TRP A 35 13.12 21.46 5.04
C TRP A 35 12.79 21.86 6.47
N SER A 36 13.41 22.94 6.97
CA SER A 36 13.15 23.46 8.31
C SER A 36 11.71 23.91 8.47
N ASN A 37 11.12 24.58 7.47
CA ASN A 37 9.72 24.97 7.48
C ASN A 37 8.79 23.74 7.51
N LEU A 38 9.04 22.75 6.66
CA LEU A 38 8.26 21.50 6.67
C LEU A 38 8.38 20.76 8.02
N ASP A 39 9.55 20.80 8.66
CA ASP A 39 9.76 20.18 9.98
C ASP A 39 9.04 20.94 11.10
N ALA A 40 8.85 22.23 10.95
CA ALA A 40 8.05 23.06 11.84
C ALA A 40 6.54 22.86 11.62
N GLY A 41 6.13 22.14 10.56
CA GLY A 41 4.73 21.94 10.20
C GLY A 41 4.16 23.06 9.33
N ASP A 42 5.02 23.92 8.79
CA ASP A 42 4.63 25.00 7.90
C ASP A 42 4.54 24.53 6.43
N ASP A 43 3.82 25.31 5.63
CA ASP A 43 3.71 25.10 4.20
C ASP A 43 4.99 25.56 3.48
N GLY A 44 5.30 24.88 2.38
CA GLY A 44 6.43 25.25 1.52
C GLY A 44 6.13 25.04 0.04
N THR A 45 6.67 25.91 -0.80
CA THR A 45 6.60 25.77 -2.26
C THR A 45 8.02 25.65 -2.83
N LEU A 46 8.22 24.62 -3.64
CA LEU A 46 9.51 24.37 -4.29
C LEU A 46 9.34 24.29 -5.81
N GLY A 47 10.04 25.17 -6.52
CA GLY A 47 10.09 25.18 -7.99
C GLY A 47 11.13 24.20 -8.50
N ILE A 48 10.71 23.00 -8.91
CA ILE A 48 11.61 21.96 -9.45
C ILE A 48 11.04 21.34 -10.73
N ALA A 49 11.93 20.75 -11.53
CA ALA A 49 11.54 20.00 -12.69
C ALA A 49 10.65 18.79 -12.30
N ASN A 50 9.68 18.44 -13.16
CA ASN A 50 8.76 17.32 -12.88
C ASN A 50 9.50 16.00 -12.62
N SER A 51 10.58 15.74 -13.34
CA SER A 51 11.41 14.53 -13.18
C SER A 51 12.16 14.47 -11.82
N ALA A 52 12.39 15.61 -11.18
CA ALA A 52 13.05 15.68 -9.87
C ALA A 52 12.09 15.48 -8.69
N ARG A 53 10.77 15.58 -8.90
CA ARG A 53 9.78 15.48 -7.82
C ARG A 53 9.81 14.13 -7.08
N PRO A 54 9.81 12.95 -7.76
CA PRO A 54 9.89 11.67 -7.05
C PRO A 54 11.16 11.56 -6.21
N PHE A 55 12.26 12.07 -6.75
CA PHE A 55 13.53 12.15 -6.05
C PHE A 55 13.46 12.96 -4.76
N MET A 56 12.88 14.16 -4.80
CA MET A 56 12.74 15.01 -3.63
C MET A 56 11.89 14.37 -2.54
N VAL A 57 10.79 13.70 -2.93
CA VAL A 57 9.95 12.95 -1.99
C VAL A 57 10.70 11.77 -1.39
N ALA A 58 11.45 11.01 -2.21
CA ALA A 58 12.26 9.90 -1.72
C ALA A 58 13.34 10.35 -0.74
N ALA A 59 14.03 11.44 -1.06
CA ALA A 59 15.07 12.00 -0.20
C ALA A 59 14.50 12.50 1.15
N ARG A 60 13.36 13.21 1.11
CA ARG A 60 12.65 13.62 2.32
C ARG A 60 12.25 12.43 3.18
N PHE A 61 11.65 11.41 2.56
CA PHE A 61 11.24 10.20 3.26
C PHE A 61 12.43 9.45 3.87
N SER A 62 13.56 9.37 3.17
CA SER A 62 14.77 8.72 3.68
C SER A 62 15.40 9.47 4.84
N HIS A 63 15.32 10.82 4.83
CA HIS A 63 15.83 11.65 5.93
C HIS A 63 14.93 11.56 7.18
N LYS A 64 13.62 11.62 7.00
CA LYS A 64 12.63 11.56 8.08
C LYS A 64 11.47 10.63 7.68
N PRO A 65 11.61 9.32 7.90
CA PRO A 65 10.56 8.36 7.55
C PRO A 65 9.26 8.64 8.32
N GLN A 66 8.21 8.95 7.59
CA GLN A 66 6.88 9.18 8.13
C GLN A 66 5.82 8.85 7.09
N SER A 67 4.57 8.58 7.54
CA SER A 67 3.44 8.44 6.62
C SER A 67 3.32 9.68 5.75
N THR A 68 3.44 9.49 4.44
CA THR A 68 3.45 10.60 3.47
C THR A 68 2.40 10.33 2.39
N LEU A 69 1.58 11.34 2.10
CA LEU A 69 0.65 11.31 0.96
C LEU A 69 1.16 12.21 -0.16
N ALA A 70 1.54 11.61 -1.29
CA ALA A 70 1.92 12.32 -2.50
C ALA A 70 0.73 12.40 -3.46
N VAL A 71 0.24 13.62 -3.72
CA VAL A 71 -0.90 13.86 -4.60
C VAL A 71 -0.44 14.41 -5.94
N VAL A 72 -0.86 13.77 -7.03
CA VAL A 72 -0.56 14.17 -8.41
C VAL A 72 -1.84 14.41 -9.22
N ALA A 73 -1.72 15.02 -10.39
CA ALA A 73 -2.88 15.49 -11.14
C ALA A 73 -3.80 14.36 -11.65
N GLY A 74 -3.26 13.24 -12.11
CA GLY A 74 -4.05 12.15 -12.71
C GLY A 74 -3.45 10.77 -12.49
N GLU A 75 -4.18 9.74 -12.87
CA GLU A 75 -3.82 8.33 -12.62
C GLU A 75 -2.53 7.92 -13.33
N ASP A 76 -2.32 8.31 -14.60
CA ASP A 76 -1.07 7.99 -15.33
C ASP A 76 0.15 8.63 -14.65
N ALA A 77 -0.03 9.87 -14.16
CA ALA A 77 0.99 10.54 -13.38
C ALA A 77 1.26 9.81 -12.05
N ALA A 78 0.22 9.29 -11.38
CA ALA A 78 0.36 8.52 -10.15
C ALA A 78 1.11 7.20 -10.38
N VAL A 79 0.80 6.48 -11.47
CA VAL A 79 1.52 5.25 -11.86
C VAL A 79 3.00 5.53 -12.10
N SER A 80 3.30 6.55 -12.91
CA SER A 80 4.67 6.92 -13.26
C SER A 80 5.46 7.41 -12.04
N PHE A 81 4.83 8.22 -11.20
CA PHE A 81 5.43 8.75 -9.98
C PHE A 81 5.74 7.64 -8.96
N ALA A 82 4.78 6.72 -8.73
CA ALA A 82 4.97 5.58 -7.84
C ALA A 82 6.11 4.68 -8.31
N ARG A 83 6.17 4.38 -9.62
CA ARG A 83 7.26 3.59 -10.20
C ARG A 83 8.63 4.25 -9.95
N SER A 84 8.72 5.54 -10.15
CA SER A 84 9.96 6.29 -9.90
C SER A 84 10.33 6.29 -8.42
N LEU A 85 9.36 6.42 -7.52
CA LEU A 85 9.58 6.33 -6.07
C LEU A 85 10.03 4.94 -5.64
N SER A 86 9.40 3.87 -6.17
CA SER A 86 9.78 2.48 -5.86
C SER A 86 11.22 2.17 -6.27
N ALA A 87 11.71 2.79 -7.36
CA ALA A 87 13.11 2.65 -7.76
C ALA A 87 14.10 3.24 -6.73
N TYR A 88 13.66 4.24 -5.94
CA TYR A 88 14.49 4.83 -4.87
C TYR A 88 14.28 4.17 -3.51
N LEU A 89 13.06 3.84 -3.14
CA LEU A 89 12.67 3.45 -1.78
C LEU A 89 12.41 1.94 -1.60
N GLY A 90 12.28 1.19 -2.69
CA GLY A 90 11.74 -0.17 -2.68
C GLY A 90 10.20 -0.19 -2.80
N GLU A 91 9.68 -1.29 -3.32
CA GLU A 91 8.23 -1.45 -3.53
C GLU A 91 7.45 -1.49 -2.22
N GLU A 92 8.05 -2.01 -1.16
CA GLU A 92 7.43 -2.15 0.17
C GLU A 92 7.17 -0.81 0.88
N LYS A 93 7.86 0.27 0.45
CA LYS A 93 7.70 1.63 1.01
C LYS A 93 6.74 2.49 0.20
N VAL A 94 6.30 2.04 -0.98
CA VAL A 94 5.49 2.84 -1.89
C VAL A 94 4.17 2.15 -2.16
N LEU A 95 3.08 2.75 -1.70
CA LEU A 95 1.73 2.24 -1.93
C LEU A 95 0.99 3.14 -2.92
N ARG A 96 0.15 2.55 -3.74
CA ARG A 96 -0.74 3.31 -4.63
C ARG A 96 -2.15 3.36 -4.05
N PHE A 97 -2.76 4.54 -4.16
CA PHE A 97 -4.18 4.75 -3.92
C PHE A 97 -4.86 5.04 -5.27
N PRO A 98 -5.23 4.00 -6.05
CA PRO A 98 -5.67 4.15 -7.43
C PRO A 98 -7.07 4.76 -7.55
N GLU A 99 -7.37 5.34 -8.70
CA GLU A 99 -8.73 5.76 -9.06
C GLU A 99 -9.63 4.54 -9.22
N ARG A 100 -10.90 4.71 -8.87
CA ARG A 100 -11.95 3.74 -9.23
C ARG A 100 -12.50 4.12 -10.60
N ALA A 101 -12.49 3.16 -11.52
CA ALA A 101 -13.01 3.35 -12.87
C ALA A 101 -14.54 3.31 -12.95
N ASP A 102 -15.20 2.76 -11.90
CA ASP A 102 -16.66 2.65 -11.86
C ASP A 102 -17.34 4.00 -11.66
N LEU A 103 -18.39 4.23 -12.41
CA LEU A 103 -19.25 5.41 -12.24
C LEU A 103 -20.26 5.16 -11.11
N PRO A 104 -20.76 6.24 -10.44
CA PRO A 104 -21.69 6.11 -9.31
C PRO A 104 -22.97 5.31 -9.60
N PHE A 105 -23.34 5.18 -10.85
CA PHE A 105 -24.56 4.48 -11.30
C PHE A 105 -24.23 3.21 -12.11
N ASP A 106 -22.96 2.82 -12.18
CA ASP A 106 -22.55 1.63 -12.90
C ASP A 106 -22.95 0.38 -12.10
N LYS A 107 -23.60 -0.57 -12.76
CA LYS A 107 -23.96 -1.87 -12.16
C LYS A 107 -22.77 -2.82 -12.10
N LYS A 108 -21.62 -2.44 -12.67
CA LYS A 108 -20.41 -3.23 -12.59
C LYS A 108 -19.82 -3.12 -11.18
N HIS A 109 -19.50 -4.26 -10.60
CA HIS A 109 -18.75 -4.28 -9.36
C HIS A 109 -17.38 -3.62 -9.54
N ALA A 110 -16.94 -2.90 -8.51
CA ALA A 110 -15.60 -2.34 -8.51
C ALA A 110 -14.56 -3.46 -8.67
N ASP A 111 -13.50 -3.19 -9.43
CA ASP A 111 -12.36 -4.08 -9.49
C ASP A 111 -11.78 -4.31 -8.08
N LEU A 112 -11.83 -5.56 -7.63
CA LEU A 112 -11.44 -5.93 -6.26
C LEU A 112 -9.97 -5.65 -5.99
N ALA A 113 -9.11 -5.77 -6.98
CA ALA A 113 -7.70 -5.41 -6.84
C ALA A 113 -7.52 -3.90 -6.57
N THR A 114 -8.28 -3.06 -7.25
CA THR A 114 -8.32 -1.61 -7.00
C THR A 114 -8.83 -1.31 -5.61
N VAL A 115 -9.91 -1.96 -5.17
CA VAL A 115 -10.47 -1.78 -3.81
C VAL A 115 -9.44 -2.19 -2.76
N ALA A 116 -8.82 -3.35 -2.90
CA ALA A 116 -7.83 -3.86 -1.96
C ALA A 116 -6.62 -2.92 -1.81
N ARG A 117 -6.05 -2.42 -2.92
CA ARG A 117 -4.96 -1.44 -2.89
C ARG A 117 -5.35 -0.14 -2.20
N ARG A 118 -6.57 0.36 -2.42
CA ARG A 118 -7.09 1.55 -1.74
C ARG A 118 -7.21 1.32 -0.23
N MET A 119 -7.73 0.16 0.18
CA MET A 119 -7.87 -0.19 1.58
C MET A 119 -6.51 -0.38 2.26
N GLU A 120 -5.55 -1.01 1.61
CA GLU A 120 -4.17 -1.16 2.10
C GLU A 120 -3.51 0.21 2.32
N ALA A 121 -3.59 1.10 1.34
CA ALA A 121 -3.03 2.45 1.45
C ALA A 121 -3.70 3.27 2.56
N ALA A 122 -5.04 3.21 2.66
CA ALA A 122 -5.79 3.88 3.71
C ALA A 122 -5.41 3.35 5.10
N HIS A 123 -5.34 2.04 5.26
CA HIS A 123 -4.93 1.40 6.52
C HIS A 123 -3.50 1.79 6.92
N ALA A 124 -2.57 1.80 5.97
CA ALA A 124 -1.19 2.20 6.23
C ALA A 124 -1.09 3.65 6.74
N LEU A 125 -1.88 4.58 6.18
CA LEU A 125 -1.95 5.96 6.66
C LEU A 125 -2.59 6.06 8.05
N GLN A 126 -3.67 5.32 8.30
CA GLN A 126 -4.37 5.32 9.60
C GLN A 126 -3.50 4.77 10.73
N THR A 127 -2.71 3.75 10.45
CA THR A 127 -1.82 3.11 11.44
C THR A 127 -0.47 3.82 11.60
N GLY A 128 -0.22 4.89 10.83
CA GLY A 128 1.05 5.61 10.85
C GLY A 128 2.23 4.79 10.31
N ARG A 129 1.96 3.77 9.47
CA ARG A 129 3.02 2.99 8.82
C ARG A 129 3.89 3.92 7.97
N GLN A 130 5.20 3.81 8.11
CA GLN A 130 6.17 4.63 7.37
C GLN A 130 6.22 4.22 5.90
N VAL A 131 5.33 4.80 5.09
CA VAL A 131 5.19 4.57 3.66
C VAL A 131 4.87 5.88 2.93
N VAL A 132 5.13 5.91 1.64
CA VAL A 132 4.66 6.95 0.73
C VAL A 132 3.46 6.42 -0.05
N VAL A 133 2.29 7.00 0.19
CA VAL A 133 1.08 6.70 -0.57
C VAL A 133 0.97 7.68 -1.73
N VAL A 134 0.90 7.17 -2.94
CA VAL A 134 0.73 7.98 -4.16
C VAL A 134 -0.71 7.90 -4.64
N ALA A 135 -1.36 9.05 -4.77
CA ALA A 135 -2.73 9.18 -5.23
C ALA A 135 -2.88 10.25 -6.30
N SER A 136 -3.82 10.09 -7.22
CA SER A 136 -4.30 11.20 -8.03
C SER A 136 -5.26 12.08 -7.24
N ALA A 137 -5.39 13.35 -7.60
CA ALA A 137 -6.39 14.23 -7.01
C ALA A 137 -7.81 13.66 -7.12
N ARG A 138 -8.14 13.05 -8.25
CA ARG A 138 -9.45 12.41 -8.50
C ARG A 138 -9.67 11.18 -7.60
N ALA A 139 -8.63 10.39 -7.32
CA ALA A 139 -8.75 9.24 -6.44
C ALA A 139 -9.22 9.62 -5.03
N LEU A 140 -8.82 10.79 -4.55
CA LEU A 140 -9.17 11.30 -3.21
C LEU A 140 -10.60 11.85 -3.10
N LEU A 141 -11.27 12.12 -4.22
CA LEU A 141 -12.68 12.59 -4.21
C LEU A 141 -13.68 11.48 -3.87
N ARG A 142 -13.26 10.23 -3.90
CA ARG A 142 -14.11 9.07 -3.56
C ARG A 142 -13.96 8.73 -2.08
N THR A 143 -15.10 8.65 -1.40
CA THR A 143 -15.16 8.26 0.01
C THR A 143 -14.66 6.83 0.24
N LEU A 144 -14.11 6.61 1.41
CA LEU A 144 -13.76 5.30 1.95
C LEU A 144 -14.78 4.88 3.01
N PRO A 145 -14.90 3.57 3.29
CA PRO A 145 -15.62 3.12 4.47
C PRO A 145 -15.07 3.77 5.74
N PRO A 146 -15.87 3.95 6.79
CA PRO A 146 -15.38 4.44 8.08
C PRO A 146 -14.24 3.57 8.61
N ALA A 147 -13.27 4.17 9.26
CA ALA A 147 -12.08 3.48 9.79
C ALA A 147 -12.42 2.34 10.78
N ASN A 148 -13.54 2.47 11.48
CA ASN A 148 -14.04 1.48 12.45
C ASN A 148 -14.96 0.41 11.84
N ALA A 149 -15.18 0.41 10.54
CA ALA A 149 -15.93 -0.66 9.89
C ALA A 149 -15.09 -1.94 9.85
N ASN A 150 -15.71 -3.09 10.18
CA ASN A 150 -15.03 -4.40 10.12
C ASN A 150 -14.40 -4.69 8.75
N ALA A 151 -15.00 -4.19 7.68
CA ALA A 151 -14.47 -4.27 6.33
C ALA A 151 -13.16 -3.48 6.12
N SER A 152 -12.84 -2.52 7.00
CA SER A 152 -11.63 -1.71 6.90
C SER A 152 -10.43 -2.32 7.63
N THR A 153 -10.65 -3.34 8.46
CA THR A 153 -9.58 -4.02 9.20
C THR A 153 -9.04 -5.17 8.36
N PRO A 154 -7.75 -5.17 7.99
CA PRO A 154 -7.17 -6.30 7.25
C PRO A 154 -7.20 -7.58 8.09
N LEU A 155 -7.36 -8.71 7.41
CA LEU A 155 -7.10 -10.01 8.00
C LEU A 155 -5.61 -10.29 7.90
N SER A 156 -4.98 -10.60 9.03
CA SER A 156 -3.57 -10.95 9.09
C SER A 156 -3.41 -12.39 9.53
N PHE A 157 -2.74 -13.19 8.72
CA PHE A 157 -2.47 -14.59 8.99
C PHE A 157 -0.98 -14.79 9.20
N VAL A 158 -0.62 -15.53 10.25
CA VAL A 158 0.76 -15.87 10.58
C VAL A 158 0.92 -17.38 10.49
N CYS A 159 1.89 -17.82 9.71
CA CYS A 159 2.15 -19.25 9.54
C CYS A 159 2.48 -19.92 10.86
N GLY A 160 1.79 -21.03 11.15
CA GLY A 160 1.97 -21.82 12.38
C GLY A 160 1.17 -21.32 13.58
N GLN A 161 0.33 -20.28 13.44
CA GLN A 161 -0.62 -19.85 14.48
C GLN A 161 -2.00 -20.46 14.27
N GLU A 162 -2.70 -20.72 15.37
CA GLU A 162 -4.11 -21.09 15.34
C GLU A 162 -4.97 -19.87 14.95
N LEU A 163 -6.09 -20.10 14.29
CA LEU A 163 -7.00 -19.03 13.83
C LEU A 163 -7.51 -18.16 15.00
N ALA A 164 -7.79 -18.76 16.14
CA ALA A 164 -8.26 -18.06 17.33
C ALA A 164 -7.21 -17.11 17.95
N ASP A 165 -5.92 -17.38 17.74
CA ASP A 165 -4.80 -16.62 18.29
C ASP A 165 -4.28 -15.52 17.35
N MET A 166 -4.88 -15.38 16.17
CA MET A 166 -4.46 -14.38 15.20
C MET A 166 -4.77 -12.95 15.65
N PRO A 167 -3.94 -11.98 15.25
CA PRO A 167 -4.21 -10.57 15.52
C PRO A 167 -5.59 -10.15 14.99
N GLY A 168 -6.48 -9.72 15.88
CA GLY A 168 -7.83 -9.29 15.53
C GLY A 168 -8.86 -10.42 15.36
N ALA A 169 -8.52 -11.68 15.61
CA ALA A 169 -9.46 -12.82 15.50
C ALA A 169 -10.75 -12.59 16.28
N GLN A 170 -10.67 -12.15 17.54
CA GLN A 170 -11.83 -11.85 18.36
C GLN A 170 -12.70 -10.72 17.78
N ALA A 171 -12.08 -9.66 17.27
CA ALA A 171 -12.81 -8.53 16.68
C ALA A 171 -13.45 -8.86 15.33
N THR A 172 -12.93 -9.86 14.62
CA THR A 172 -13.42 -10.30 13.30
C THR A 172 -14.30 -11.55 13.37
N GLY A 173 -14.44 -12.16 14.55
CA GLY A 173 -15.25 -13.38 14.74
C GLY A 173 -14.59 -14.65 14.20
N ILE A 174 -13.29 -14.61 13.87
CA ILE A 174 -12.54 -15.75 13.34
C ILE A 174 -11.99 -16.56 14.52
N GLN A 175 -12.68 -17.62 14.89
CA GLN A 175 -12.23 -18.54 15.94
C GLN A 175 -11.94 -19.93 15.37
N ASP A 176 -12.58 -20.26 14.27
CA ASP A 176 -12.51 -21.55 13.60
C ASP A 176 -12.62 -21.39 12.08
N PHE A 177 -12.70 -22.52 11.39
CA PHE A 177 -12.81 -22.59 9.94
C PHE A 177 -14.09 -21.91 9.42
N ASP A 178 -15.22 -22.12 10.06
CA ASP A 178 -16.50 -21.53 9.64
C ASP A 178 -16.50 -20.01 9.87
N GLY A 179 -15.91 -19.54 10.95
CA GLY A 179 -15.70 -18.13 11.23
C GLY A 179 -14.82 -17.45 10.15
N LEU A 180 -13.79 -18.15 9.66
CA LEU A 180 -12.96 -17.66 8.55
C LEU A 180 -13.77 -17.52 7.26
N ILE A 181 -14.58 -18.53 6.90
CA ILE A 181 -15.43 -18.49 5.71
C ILE A 181 -16.39 -17.30 5.79
N HIS A 182 -17.09 -17.15 6.90
CA HIS A 182 -17.99 -16.01 7.13
C HIS A 182 -17.26 -14.65 7.06
N ALA A 183 -16.06 -14.57 7.59
CA ALA A 183 -15.27 -13.36 7.55
C ALA A 183 -14.83 -12.99 6.12
N LEU A 184 -14.53 -13.96 5.27
CA LEU A 184 -14.20 -13.75 3.85
C LEU A 184 -15.46 -13.31 3.08
N GLU A 185 -16.59 -14.01 3.22
CA GLU A 185 -17.85 -13.66 2.56
C GLU A 185 -18.34 -12.26 2.95
N SER A 186 -18.26 -11.90 4.23
CA SER A 186 -18.66 -10.58 4.72
C SER A 186 -17.81 -9.43 4.15
N ARG A 187 -16.60 -9.75 3.68
CA ARG A 187 -15.68 -8.82 2.99
C ARG A 187 -15.84 -8.82 1.48
N GLY A 188 -16.80 -9.58 0.95
CA GLY A 188 -17.11 -9.63 -0.47
C GLY A 188 -16.27 -10.61 -1.27
N PHE A 189 -15.56 -11.54 -0.61
CA PHE A 189 -14.94 -12.65 -1.31
C PHE A 189 -16.01 -13.65 -1.73
N SER A 190 -15.86 -14.20 -2.92
CA SER A 190 -16.75 -15.22 -3.48
C SER A 190 -16.15 -16.61 -3.32
N ASN A 191 -16.93 -17.54 -2.78
CA ASN A 191 -16.53 -18.95 -2.75
C ASN A 191 -16.72 -19.56 -4.15
N THR A 192 -15.64 -20.05 -4.73
CA THR A 192 -15.62 -20.65 -6.08
C THR A 192 -14.99 -22.04 -6.02
N GLY A 193 -15.34 -22.91 -6.96
CA GLY A 193 -14.73 -24.24 -7.02
C GLY A 193 -13.25 -24.25 -7.37
N GLU A 194 -12.79 -23.19 -8.04
CA GLU A 194 -11.40 -22.91 -8.41
C GLU A 194 -11.16 -21.42 -8.23
N LEU A 195 -9.89 -21.02 -8.00
CA LEU A 195 -9.55 -19.62 -7.84
C LEU A 195 -9.48 -18.92 -9.21
N ASP A 196 -10.50 -18.15 -9.54
CA ASP A 196 -10.61 -17.47 -10.84
C ASP A 196 -9.90 -16.11 -10.86
N GLY A 197 -9.54 -15.56 -9.71
CA GLY A 197 -8.89 -14.25 -9.61
C GLY A 197 -9.01 -13.60 -8.25
N PRO A 198 -8.52 -12.35 -8.11
CA PRO A 198 -8.58 -11.62 -6.86
C PRO A 198 -10.00 -11.49 -6.30
N GLY A 199 -10.16 -11.71 -5.00
CA GLY A 199 -11.45 -11.66 -4.31
C GLY A 199 -12.23 -12.97 -4.35
N THR A 200 -11.57 -14.07 -4.74
CA THR A 200 -12.15 -15.41 -4.66
C THR A 200 -11.45 -16.25 -3.58
N PHE A 201 -12.13 -17.22 -3.08
CA PHE A 201 -11.56 -18.27 -2.25
C PHE A 201 -12.19 -19.62 -2.59
N CYS A 202 -11.49 -20.69 -2.33
CA CYS A 202 -12.05 -22.03 -2.44
C CYS A 202 -11.72 -22.85 -1.20
N THR A 203 -12.63 -23.81 -0.90
CA THR A 203 -12.46 -24.72 0.22
C THR A 203 -12.29 -26.13 -0.28
N ARG A 204 -11.27 -26.84 0.21
CA ARG A 204 -11.03 -28.24 -0.11
C ARG A 204 -10.67 -29.02 1.15
N GLY A 205 -11.61 -29.85 1.60
CA GLY A 205 -11.42 -30.55 2.87
C GLY A 205 -11.33 -29.56 4.04
N GLY A 206 -10.24 -29.52 4.74
CA GLY A 206 -9.97 -28.58 5.85
C GLY A 206 -9.08 -27.41 5.48
N THR A 207 -8.88 -27.11 4.19
CA THR A 207 -8.04 -26.00 3.71
C THR A 207 -8.86 -24.94 3.02
N VAL A 208 -8.41 -23.70 3.11
CA VAL A 208 -8.95 -22.55 2.41
C VAL A 208 -7.83 -21.92 1.59
N ASP A 209 -7.99 -21.88 0.30
CA ASP A 209 -7.12 -21.15 -0.61
C ASP A 209 -7.77 -19.80 -0.90
N VAL A 210 -7.07 -18.69 -0.69
CA VAL A 210 -7.60 -17.33 -0.87
C VAL A 210 -6.79 -16.59 -1.91
N TYR A 211 -7.46 -15.86 -2.82
CA TYR A 211 -6.80 -14.93 -3.74
C TYR A 211 -7.11 -13.49 -3.33
N PRO A 212 -6.30 -12.87 -2.47
CA PRO A 212 -6.51 -11.49 -2.04
C PRO A 212 -6.17 -10.51 -3.16
N GLY A 213 -6.84 -9.35 -3.16
CA GLY A 213 -6.65 -8.35 -4.21
C GLY A 213 -5.34 -7.57 -4.16
N ASN A 214 -4.61 -7.65 -3.05
CA ASN A 214 -3.32 -6.97 -2.84
C ASN A 214 -2.10 -7.86 -3.09
N LEU A 215 -2.30 -9.15 -3.34
CA LEU A 215 -1.22 -10.09 -3.68
C LEU A 215 -1.31 -10.50 -5.15
N SER A 216 -0.17 -10.83 -5.72
CA SER A 216 -0.09 -11.32 -7.10
C SER A 216 -0.42 -12.82 -7.23
N PHE A 217 -0.48 -13.54 -6.10
CA PHE A 217 -0.70 -14.98 -6.03
C PHE A 217 -1.70 -15.33 -4.93
N PRO A 218 -2.45 -16.44 -5.09
CA PRO A 218 -3.24 -17.03 -4.03
C PRO A 218 -2.38 -17.47 -2.83
N VAL A 219 -2.99 -17.51 -1.67
CA VAL A 219 -2.40 -18.00 -0.42
C VAL A 219 -3.32 -19.00 0.25
#